data_a52394370a0dc773a6b3667efa8e77ba
#
_entry.id   a52394370a0dc773a6b3667efa8e77ba
#
_cell.length_a   1.000
_cell.length_b   1.000
_cell.length_c   1.000
_cell.angle_alpha   90.00
_cell.angle_beta   90.00
_cell.angle_gamma   90.00
#
_symmetry.space_group_name_H-M   'P 1'
#
loop_
_entity.id
_entity.type
_entity.pdbx_description
1 polymer ?
#
loop_
_entity_poly.entity_id
_entity_poly.type
_entity_poly.pdbx_seq_one_letter_code
_entity_poly.pdbx_strand_id
1 'polypeptide(L)'
;MSISDLIKSKSVSDQARVESLRAERGNLSDLRDAALEEITTRPELYQKFLDLQADNISCSAGNVALTMFQMDGATKIGTISFWHEQGRYVREESMKDGAKVFVPARNSQRRGYLMGDYYDVSQTTGKPMKEPVPLAENTARMESALGALMNYSPVPIT
;
A
#
# COMPACT_ATOMS: atom_id res chain seq x y z
N MET A 1 -42.79 16.58 -9.18
CA MET A 1 -41.85 16.21 -8.10
C MET A 1 -41.55 17.46 -7.31
N SER A 2 -41.85 17.46 -6.03
CA SER A 2 -41.60 18.60 -5.12
C SER A 2 -40.11 18.68 -4.77
N ILE A 3 -39.60 19.90 -4.48
CA ILE A 3 -38.22 20.10 -3.96
C ILE A 3 -38.01 19.27 -2.69
N SER A 4 -39.03 19.15 -1.83
CA SER A 4 -38.98 18.29 -0.64
C SER A 4 -38.78 16.81 -0.97
N ASP A 5 -39.37 16.32 -2.06
CA ASP A 5 -39.19 14.93 -2.49
C ASP A 5 -37.80 14.67 -3.05
N LEU A 6 -37.23 15.66 -3.76
CA LEU A 6 -35.85 15.61 -4.25
C LEU A 6 -34.82 15.63 -3.10
N ILE A 7 -35.04 16.45 -2.07
CA ILE A 7 -34.17 16.49 -0.89
C ILE A 7 -34.23 15.17 -0.13
N LYS A 8 -35.42 14.60 0.07
CA LYS A 8 -35.58 13.29 0.74
C LYS A 8 -34.92 12.15 -0.04
N SER A 9 -35.15 12.11 -1.37
CA SER A 9 -34.55 11.07 -2.21
C SER A 9 -33.01 11.16 -2.20
N LYS A 10 -32.44 12.37 -2.22
CA LYS A 10 -31.00 12.59 -2.13
C LYS A 10 -30.43 12.15 -0.77
N SER A 11 -31.13 12.49 0.33
CA SER A 11 -30.68 12.09 1.68
C SER A 11 -30.68 10.56 1.86
N VAL A 12 -31.68 9.86 1.33
CA VAL A 12 -31.75 8.39 1.35
C VAL A 12 -30.63 7.78 0.53
N SER A 13 -30.35 8.32 -0.66
CA SER A 13 -29.24 7.84 -1.49
C SER A 13 -27.88 8.09 -0.85
N ASP A 14 -27.69 9.23 -0.18
CA ASP A 14 -26.47 9.56 0.54
C ASP A 14 -26.25 8.64 1.76
N GLN A 15 -27.32 8.31 2.49
CA GLN A 15 -27.26 7.35 3.61
C GLN A 15 -26.88 5.95 3.12
N ALA A 16 -27.53 5.44 2.08
CA ALA A 16 -27.21 4.15 1.49
C ALA A 16 -25.75 4.08 1.01
N ARG A 17 -25.25 5.16 0.39
CA ARG A 17 -23.84 5.27 -0.03
C ARG A 17 -22.88 5.23 1.16
N VAL A 18 -23.18 5.93 2.24
CA VAL A 18 -22.35 5.93 3.46
C VAL A 18 -22.33 4.55 4.10
N GLU A 19 -23.45 3.84 4.14
CA GLU A 19 -23.54 2.48 4.65
C GLU A 19 -22.73 1.50 3.79
N SER A 20 -22.84 1.59 2.46
CA SER A 20 -22.03 0.79 1.53
C SER A 20 -20.52 1.00 1.75
N LEU A 21 -20.08 2.26 1.84
CA LEU A 21 -18.66 2.58 2.10
C LEU A 21 -18.18 2.08 3.46
N ARG A 22 -19.04 2.07 4.48
CA ARG A 22 -18.69 1.49 5.80
C ARG A 22 -18.55 -0.01 5.73
N ALA A 23 -19.44 -0.71 5.02
CA ALA A 23 -19.37 -2.15 4.82
C ALA A 23 -18.11 -2.55 4.03
N GLU A 24 -17.81 -1.85 2.92
CA GLU A 24 -16.60 -2.08 2.13
C GLU A 24 -15.32 -1.88 2.95
N ARG A 25 -15.29 -0.84 3.80
CA ARG A 25 -14.16 -0.59 4.69
C ARG A 25 -14.02 -1.67 5.76
N GLY A 26 -15.13 -2.17 6.31
CA GLY A 26 -15.15 -3.29 7.25
C GLY A 26 -14.58 -4.54 6.59
N ASN A 27 -15.07 -4.91 5.43
CA ASN A 27 -14.59 -6.05 4.65
C ASN A 27 -13.09 -5.96 4.34
N LEU A 28 -12.59 -4.76 3.99
CA LEU A 28 -11.16 -4.56 3.73
C LEU A 28 -10.32 -4.71 5.00
N SER A 29 -10.84 -4.27 6.17
CA SER A 29 -10.17 -4.46 7.46
C SER A 29 -10.09 -5.94 7.83
N ASP A 30 -11.18 -6.67 7.65
CA ASP A 30 -11.25 -8.11 7.92
C ASP A 30 -10.30 -8.89 6.99
N LEU A 31 -10.26 -8.51 5.72
CA LEU A 31 -9.31 -9.09 4.76
C LEU A 31 -7.85 -8.83 5.15
N ARG A 32 -7.52 -7.62 5.62
CA ARG A 32 -6.18 -7.30 6.11
C ARG A 32 -5.79 -8.17 7.29
N ASP A 33 -6.67 -8.31 8.24
CA ASP A 33 -6.42 -9.06 9.48
C ASP A 33 -6.26 -10.56 9.18
N ALA A 34 -7.11 -11.11 8.31
CA ALA A 34 -6.98 -12.48 7.82
C ALA A 34 -5.69 -12.72 7.03
N ALA A 35 -5.31 -11.75 6.18
CA ALA A 35 -4.06 -11.82 5.41
C ALA A 35 -2.83 -11.85 6.33
N LEU A 36 -2.79 -11.00 7.35
CA LEU A 36 -1.70 -10.96 8.33
C LEU A 36 -1.64 -12.26 9.16
N GLU A 37 -2.76 -12.80 9.56
CA GLU A 37 -2.83 -14.09 10.25
C GLU A 37 -2.29 -15.22 9.37
N GLU A 38 -2.71 -15.30 8.12
CA GLU A 38 -2.24 -16.34 7.19
C GLU A 38 -0.74 -16.22 6.91
N ILE A 39 -0.22 -15.01 6.72
CA ILE A 39 1.21 -14.74 6.55
C ILE A 39 2.01 -15.25 7.76
N THR A 40 1.55 -15.01 8.98
CA THR A 40 2.28 -15.41 10.19
C THR A 40 2.25 -16.90 10.47
N THR A 41 1.29 -17.63 9.92
CA THR A 41 1.13 -19.08 10.11
C THR A 41 1.78 -19.92 9.01
N ARG A 42 2.14 -19.31 7.86
CA ARG A 42 2.68 -20.03 6.70
C ARG A 42 4.04 -19.47 6.27
N PRO A 43 5.15 -20.23 6.49
CA PRO A 43 6.51 -19.76 6.21
C PRO A 43 6.73 -19.28 4.77
N GLU A 44 6.13 -19.96 3.79
CA GLU A 44 6.25 -19.59 2.38
C GLU A 44 5.57 -18.24 2.05
N LEU A 45 4.46 -17.93 2.70
CA LEU A 45 3.80 -16.63 2.56
C LEU A 45 4.56 -15.54 3.32
N TYR A 46 5.12 -15.88 4.47
CA TYR A 46 5.95 -14.96 5.24
C TYR A 46 7.19 -14.52 4.44
N GLN A 47 7.85 -15.46 3.76
CA GLN A 47 8.98 -15.12 2.90
C GLN A 47 8.57 -14.19 1.75
N LYS A 48 7.48 -14.51 1.03
CA LYS A 48 6.94 -13.64 -0.03
C LYS A 48 6.58 -12.25 0.48
N PHE A 49 6.00 -12.17 1.67
CA PHE A 49 5.67 -10.91 2.32
C PHE A 49 6.93 -10.09 2.61
N LEU A 50 7.98 -10.71 3.16
CA LEU A 50 9.24 -10.03 3.44
C LEU A 50 9.90 -9.51 2.16
N ASP A 51 9.89 -10.28 1.08
CA ASP A 51 10.45 -9.88 -0.20
C ASP A 51 9.68 -8.66 -0.75
N LEU A 52 8.35 -8.71 -0.77
CA LEU A 52 7.53 -7.57 -1.22
C LEU A 52 7.68 -6.35 -0.30
N GLN A 53 7.79 -6.55 1.01
CA GLN A 53 7.99 -5.46 1.98
C GLN A 53 9.36 -4.81 1.82
N ALA A 54 10.42 -5.59 1.55
CA ALA A 54 11.77 -5.08 1.35
C ALA A 54 11.84 -4.13 0.14
N ASP A 55 11.15 -4.46 -0.94
CA ASP A 55 11.06 -3.60 -2.13
C ASP A 55 10.16 -2.38 -1.91
N ASN A 56 9.29 -2.40 -0.90
CA ASN A 56 8.27 -1.38 -0.64
C ASN A 56 8.28 -0.88 0.81
N ILE A 57 9.45 -0.50 1.33
CA ILE A 57 9.68 -0.11 2.73
C ILE A 57 8.83 1.08 3.20
N SER A 58 8.36 1.93 2.31
CA SER A 58 7.48 3.07 2.62
C SER A 58 6.00 2.66 2.77
N CYS A 59 5.65 1.44 2.38
CA CYS A 59 4.30 0.92 2.52
C CYS A 59 4.12 0.27 3.91
N SER A 60 2.92 0.43 4.50
CA SER A 60 2.62 -0.25 5.75
C SER A 60 2.49 -1.76 5.54
N ALA A 61 2.87 -2.54 6.54
CA ALA A 61 2.76 -4.00 6.50
C ALA A 61 1.34 -4.49 6.15
N GLY A 62 0.31 -3.84 6.70
CA GLY A 62 -1.08 -4.16 6.37
C GLY A 62 -1.43 -3.93 4.91
N ASN A 63 -0.92 -2.86 4.29
CA ASN A 63 -1.14 -2.59 2.86
C ASN A 63 -0.34 -3.55 1.96
N VAL A 64 0.89 -3.92 2.37
CA VAL A 64 1.68 -4.93 1.65
C VAL A 64 0.97 -6.28 1.70
N ALA A 65 0.47 -6.69 2.87
CA ALA A 65 -0.32 -7.92 3.02
C ALA A 65 -1.58 -7.89 2.13
N LEU A 66 -2.36 -6.82 2.19
CA LEU A 66 -3.55 -6.64 1.34
C LEU A 66 -3.20 -6.74 -0.15
N THR A 67 -2.11 -6.12 -0.59
CA THR A 67 -1.71 -6.15 -1.99
C THR A 67 -1.27 -7.55 -2.41
N MET A 68 -0.49 -8.24 -1.58
CA MET A 68 -0.01 -9.59 -1.87
C MET A 68 -1.14 -10.59 -2.14
N PHE A 69 -2.26 -10.48 -1.40
CA PHE A 69 -3.42 -11.36 -1.58
C PHE A 69 -4.37 -10.94 -2.69
N GLN A 70 -4.34 -9.68 -3.12
CA GLN A 70 -5.20 -9.17 -4.19
C GLN A 70 -4.49 -9.15 -5.55
N MET A 71 -3.16 -9.16 -5.57
CA MET A 71 -2.36 -8.97 -6.79
C MET A 71 -1.19 -9.96 -6.80
N ASP A 72 -1.37 -11.05 -7.52
CA ASP A 72 -0.31 -12.06 -7.66
C ASP A 72 0.89 -11.50 -8.45
N GLY A 73 2.09 -11.82 -7.98
CA GLY A 73 3.33 -11.39 -8.61
C GLY A 73 3.66 -9.88 -8.49
N ALA A 74 2.99 -9.14 -7.62
CA ALA A 74 3.33 -7.74 -7.35
C ALA A 74 4.77 -7.61 -6.85
N THR A 75 5.48 -6.59 -7.35
CA THR A 75 6.90 -6.33 -7.02
C THR A 75 7.09 -4.93 -6.45
N LYS A 76 6.82 -3.89 -7.22
CA LYS A 76 6.89 -2.50 -6.78
C LYS A 76 5.51 -1.88 -6.83
N ILE A 77 5.01 -1.48 -5.68
CA ILE A 77 3.61 -1.07 -5.52
C ILE A 77 3.50 0.37 -5.04
N GLY A 78 2.42 1.03 -5.41
CA GLY A 78 2.17 2.40 -4.98
C GLY A 78 0.85 2.96 -5.48
N THR A 79 0.48 4.10 -4.92
CA THR A 79 -0.68 4.88 -5.36
C THR A 79 -0.42 5.56 -6.70
N ILE A 80 -1.46 6.03 -7.36
CA ILE A 80 -1.33 6.86 -8.58
C ILE A 80 -0.41 8.05 -8.33
N SER A 81 -0.52 8.72 -7.17
CA SER A 81 0.35 9.85 -6.81
C SER A 81 1.81 9.45 -6.69
N PHE A 82 2.08 8.29 -6.07
CA PHE A 82 3.45 7.74 -6.00
C PHE A 82 4.03 7.53 -7.39
N TRP A 83 3.25 6.93 -8.31
CA TRP A 83 3.71 6.67 -9.67
C TRP A 83 3.95 7.96 -10.45
N HIS A 84 3.11 8.98 -10.29
CA HIS A 84 3.34 10.31 -10.90
C HIS A 84 4.64 10.94 -10.42
N GLU A 85 4.96 10.84 -9.12
CA GLU A 85 6.23 11.34 -8.57
C GLU A 85 7.45 10.60 -9.14
N GLN A 86 7.27 9.31 -9.50
CA GLN A 86 8.31 8.53 -10.21
C GLN A 86 8.37 8.81 -11.72
N GLY A 87 7.51 9.67 -12.26
CA GLY A 87 7.40 9.94 -13.69
C GLY A 87 6.75 8.79 -14.46
N ARG A 88 5.89 8.02 -13.79
CA ARG A 88 5.15 6.88 -14.34
C ARG A 88 3.65 7.10 -14.20
N TYR A 89 2.88 6.46 -15.07
CA TYR A 89 1.43 6.58 -15.11
C TYR A 89 0.79 5.20 -15.16
N VAL A 90 -0.24 4.99 -14.37
CA VAL A 90 -1.06 3.77 -14.43
C VAL A 90 -1.78 3.74 -15.77
N ARG A 91 -1.71 2.61 -16.46
CA ARG A 91 -2.39 2.43 -17.75
C ARG A 91 -3.90 2.43 -17.56
N GLU A 92 -4.62 3.00 -18.49
CA GLU A 92 -6.07 3.16 -18.42
C GLU A 92 -6.79 1.81 -18.25
N GLU A 93 -6.36 0.79 -19.00
CA GLU A 93 -6.88 -0.57 -18.91
C GLU A 93 -6.65 -1.20 -17.52
N SER A 94 -5.62 -0.79 -16.79
CA SER A 94 -5.27 -1.32 -15.45
C SER A 94 -5.92 -0.56 -14.30
N MET A 95 -6.62 0.54 -14.57
CA MET A 95 -7.21 1.38 -13.51
C MET A 95 -8.23 0.65 -12.62
N LYS A 96 -8.84 -0.41 -13.13
CA LYS A 96 -9.83 -1.21 -12.39
C LYS A 96 -9.20 -2.35 -11.59
N ASP A 97 -7.93 -2.66 -11.85
CA ASP A 97 -7.22 -3.83 -11.33
C ASP A 97 -6.26 -3.45 -10.17
N GLY A 98 -6.51 -2.32 -9.52
CA GLY A 98 -5.77 -1.89 -8.35
C GLY A 98 -6.11 -2.72 -7.10
N ALA A 99 -5.11 -3.00 -6.27
CA ALA A 99 -5.33 -3.62 -4.97
C ALA A 99 -5.90 -2.60 -3.98
N LYS A 100 -7.02 -2.92 -3.34
CA LYS A 100 -7.65 -2.06 -2.32
C LYS A 100 -6.83 -2.02 -1.05
N VAL A 101 -6.51 -0.82 -0.59
CA VAL A 101 -5.65 -0.56 0.56
C VAL A 101 -6.15 0.64 1.37
N PHE A 102 -5.56 0.85 2.54
CA PHE A 102 -5.80 2.04 3.35
C PHE A 102 -4.74 3.10 3.08
N VAL A 103 -5.15 4.27 2.59
CA VAL A 103 -4.27 5.41 2.32
C VAL A 103 -4.55 6.57 3.29
N PRO A 104 -3.54 7.33 3.72
CA PRO A 104 -3.76 8.50 4.56
C PRO A 104 -4.66 9.53 3.88
N ALA A 105 -5.60 10.11 4.63
CA ALA A 105 -6.39 11.24 4.15
C ALA A 105 -5.48 12.47 4.04
N ARG A 106 -5.28 12.98 2.83
CA ARG A 106 -4.40 14.14 2.57
C ARG A 106 -5.00 15.49 3.00
N ASN A 107 -6.27 15.52 3.41
CA ASN A 107 -6.92 16.76 3.80
C ASN A 107 -6.68 17.03 5.30
N SER A 108 -6.19 18.22 5.64
CA SER A 108 -5.94 18.68 7.02
C SER A 108 -7.20 18.67 7.93
N GLN A 109 -8.38 18.66 7.33
CA GLN A 109 -9.64 18.58 8.06
C GLN A 109 -10.10 17.14 8.36
N ARG A 110 -9.54 16.13 7.71
CA ARG A 110 -9.84 14.72 7.93
C ARG A 110 -8.60 13.98 8.38
N ARG A 111 -8.51 13.68 9.66
CA ARG A 111 -7.51 12.75 10.20
C ARG A 111 -8.00 11.32 9.98
N GLY A 112 -7.14 10.43 9.51
CA GLY A 112 -7.44 9.01 9.35
C GLY A 112 -7.06 8.45 7.99
N TYR A 113 -7.59 7.29 7.68
CA TYR A 113 -7.31 6.54 6.46
C TYR A 113 -8.56 6.41 5.61
N LEU A 114 -8.38 6.54 4.32
CA LEU A 114 -9.41 6.30 3.30
C LEU A 114 -9.08 4.99 2.57
N MET A 115 -10.06 4.40 1.90
CA MET A 115 -9.81 3.35 0.93
C MET A 115 -9.21 3.96 -0.34
N GLY A 116 -8.18 3.34 -0.85
CA GLY A 116 -7.49 3.72 -2.08
C GLY A 116 -7.01 2.49 -2.82
N ASP A 117 -6.28 2.71 -3.90
CA ASP A 117 -5.77 1.64 -4.74
C ASP A 117 -4.24 1.70 -4.81
N TYR A 118 -3.59 0.54 -4.72
CA TYR A 118 -2.21 0.33 -5.11
C TYR A 118 -2.15 -0.33 -6.48
N TYR A 119 -1.18 0.06 -7.25
CA TYR A 119 -0.86 -0.49 -8.57
C TYR A 119 0.58 -0.97 -8.56
N ASP A 120 0.82 -2.11 -9.22
CA ASP A 120 2.17 -2.62 -9.42
C ASP A 120 2.86 -1.89 -10.60
N VAL A 121 4.18 -1.89 -10.60
CA VAL A 121 5.00 -1.32 -11.68
C VAL A 121 4.63 -1.89 -13.06
N SER A 122 4.24 -3.16 -13.14
CA SER A 122 3.79 -3.82 -14.36
C SER A 122 2.52 -3.23 -14.95
N GLN A 123 1.70 -2.55 -14.13
CA GLN A 123 0.48 -1.85 -14.54
C GLN A 123 0.73 -0.40 -14.97
N THR A 124 1.99 0.03 -14.96
CA THR A 124 2.37 1.42 -15.26
C THR A 124 3.23 1.55 -16.49
N THR A 125 3.26 2.75 -17.07
CA THR A 125 4.13 3.13 -18.19
C THR A 125 4.84 4.45 -17.86
N GLY A 126 5.96 4.73 -18.49
CA GLY A 126 6.72 5.97 -18.29
C GLY A 126 8.21 5.72 -18.11
N LYS A 127 8.86 6.53 -17.29
CA LYS A 127 10.31 6.46 -17.06
C LYS A 127 10.71 5.10 -16.44
N PRO A 128 11.88 4.55 -16.77
CA PRO A 128 12.40 3.37 -16.10
C PRO A 128 12.54 3.65 -14.60
N MET A 129 12.31 2.62 -13.77
CA MET A 129 12.56 2.71 -12.33
C MET A 129 14.05 2.89 -12.10
N LYS A 130 14.41 3.72 -11.11
CA LYS A 130 15.78 3.81 -10.63
C LYS A 130 16.15 2.49 -9.96
N GLU A 131 17.17 1.82 -10.45
CA GLU A 131 17.71 0.65 -9.78
C GLU A 131 18.37 1.08 -8.45
N PRO A 132 18.18 0.31 -7.37
CA PRO A 132 18.90 0.55 -6.14
C PRO A 132 20.39 0.34 -6.38
N VAL A 133 21.22 1.27 -5.93
CA VAL A 133 22.68 1.12 -6.01
C VAL A 133 23.10 -0.02 -5.08
N PRO A 134 23.77 -1.06 -5.56
CA PRO A 134 24.24 -2.16 -4.72
C PRO A 134 25.10 -1.67 -3.57
N LEU A 135 24.90 -2.19 -2.37
CA LEU A 135 25.69 -1.84 -1.17
C LEU A 135 27.18 -2.12 -1.36
N ALA A 136 27.54 -3.13 -2.14
CA ALA A 136 28.92 -3.49 -2.45
C ALA A 136 29.71 -2.41 -3.19
N GLU A 137 29.04 -1.49 -3.88
CA GLU A 137 29.67 -0.38 -4.61
C GLU A 137 29.89 0.86 -3.73
N ASN A 138 29.45 0.85 -2.48
CA ASN A 138 29.54 2.00 -1.58
C ASN A 138 30.08 1.62 -0.20
N THR A 139 31.36 1.29 -0.14
CA THR A 139 32.07 0.85 1.08
C THR A 139 31.89 1.83 2.25
N ALA A 140 31.93 3.15 2.00
CA ALA A 140 31.75 4.15 3.04
C ALA A 140 30.35 4.15 3.65
N ARG A 141 29.30 3.88 2.86
CA ARG A 141 27.91 3.69 3.34
C ARG A 141 27.75 2.41 4.14
N MET A 142 28.43 1.34 3.73
CA MET A 142 28.39 0.07 4.43
C MET A 142 29.09 0.16 5.78
N GLU A 143 30.26 0.81 5.84
CA GLU A 143 31.00 1.08 7.08
C GLU A 143 30.18 1.96 8.04
N SER A 144 29.51 3.01 7.53
CA SER A 144 28.62 3.85 8.31
C SER A 144 27.41 3.08 8.86
N ALA A 145 26.79 2.22 8.05
CA ALA A 145 25.65 1.39 8.46
C ALA A 145 26.07 0.34 9.51
N LEU A 146 27.21 -0.31 9.32
CA LEU A 146 27.79 -1.24 10.29
C LEU A 146 28.13 -0.53 11.60
N GLY A 147 28.77 0.64 11.53
CA GLY A 147 29.06 1.46 12.72
C GLY A 147 27.79 1.86 13.49
N ALA A 148 26.72 2.23 12.79
CA ALA A 148 25.44 2.52 13.41
C ALA A 148 24.84 1.26 14.08
N LEU A 149 24.84 0.11 13.40
CA LEU A 149 24.35 -1.15 13.96
C LEU A 149 25.14 -1.55 15.23
N MET A 150 26.47 -1.40 15.22
CA MET A 150 27.31 -1.70 16.39
C MET A 150 27.01 -0.77 17.57
N ASN A 151 26.75 0.52 17.30
CA ASN A 151 26.47 1.50 18.35
C ASN A 151 25.07 1.34 18.97
N TYR A 152 24.08 0.87 18.20
CA TYR A 152 22.70 0.70 18.66
C TYR A 152 22.33 -0.73 19.04
N SER A 153 23.23 -1.69 18.84
CA SER A 153 22.98 -3.07 19.26
C SER A 153 23.03 -3.20 20.78
N PRO A 154 21.98 -3.75 21.41
CA PRO A 154 21.98 -4.03 22.85
C PRO A 154 22.90 -5.20 23.22
N VAL A 155 23.43 -5.92 22.23
CA VAL A 155 24.34 -7.07 22.40
C VAL A 155 25.64 -6.76 21.66
N PRO A 156 26.82 -7.05 22.25
CA PRO A 156 28.10 -6.89 21.53
C PRO A 156 28.10 -7.72 20.24
N ILE A 157 28.36 -7.06 19.12
CA ILE A 157 28.55 -7.73 17.83
C ILE A 157 30.04 -8.04 17.71
N THR A 158 30.39 -9.31 17.79
CA THR A 158 31.77 -9.83 17.62
C THR A 158 31.98 -10.34 16.21
#